data_4fbed8dbc774e06c0fc8ad3a35c99305
#
_entry.id   4fbed8dbc774e06c0fc8ad3a35c99305
#
_cell.length_a   1.000
_cell.length_b   1.000
_cell.length_c   1.000
_cell.angle_alpha   90.00
_cell.angle_beta   90.00
_cell.angle_gamma   90.00
#
_symmetry.space_group_name_H-M   'P 1'
#
loop_
_entity.id
_entity.type
_entity.pdbx_description
1 polymer ?
#
loop_
_entity_poly.entity_id
_entity_poly.type
_entity_poly.pdbx_seq_one_letter_code
_entity_poly.pdbx_strand_id
1 'polypeptide(L)'
;MPMTDKKFEVFAAIMISCVGVFFVFGMPFFVGGIISELGFSQSQANLVSSAEIAGMALSSMLGFFWIQKYRWKNIAYFGIAIIIIGNFLSSIGSFDENSFLLLVAIRFITGLFGHGVCFSLGVAAIGRTNNPDQNFAYSVAAQVIMGSMTALLVPIAMTKYGISGMIIPAIGLATIGLFFVTNLSEGNQQDVNASNPNESSKIVLLPIIGLLIMIIWANGCWSIFQ
;
A
#
# COMPACT_ATOMS: atom_id res chain seq x y z
N MET A 1 -4.51 3.57 -28.91
CA MET A 1 -4.04 2.23 -29.31
C MET A 1 -4.25 1.33 -28.10
N PRO A 2 -5.07 0.28 -28.13
CA PRO A 2 -5.21 -0.62 -27.00
C PRO A 2 -3.83 -1.20 -26.70
N MET A 3 -3.38 -1.07 -25.46
CA MET A 3 -2.13 -1.68 -25.01
C MET A 3 -2.29 -3.18 -25.15
N THR A 4 -1.46 -3.80 -25.98
CA THR A 4 -1.37 -5.26 -25.98
C THR A 4 -0.93 -5.67 -24.58
N ASP A 5 -1.76 -6.43 -23.85
CA ASP A 5 -1.44 -6.97 -22.54
C ASP A 5 -0.20 -7.87 -22.66
N LYS A 6 0.96 -7.24 -22.59
CA LYS A 6 2.18 -8.02 -22.37
C LYS A 6 2.05 -8.57 -20.97
N LYS A 7 2.04 -9.90 -20.85
CA LYS A 7 1.91 -10.59 -19.56
C LYS A 7 2.81 -10.01 -18.46
N PHE A 8 4.00 -9.53 -18.85
CA PHE A 8 4.95 -8.89 -17.95
C PHE A 8 4.48 -7.52 -17.44
N GLU A 9 3.73 -6.74 -18.22
CA GLU A 9 3.19 -5.44 -17.78
C GLU A 9 2.09 -5.63 -16.73
N VAL A 10 1.18 -6.59 -16.97
CA VAL A 10 0.14 -6.97 -16.00
C VAL A 10 0.77 -7.49 -14.71
N PHE A 11 1.74 -8.38 -14.84
CA PHE A 11 2.45 -8.93 -13.68
C PHE A 11 3.19 -7.84 -12.87
N ALA A 12 3.83 -6.88 -13.55
CA ALA A 12 4.48 -5.75 -12.91
C ALA A 12 3.46 -4.88 -12.14
N ALA A 13 2.31 -4.59 -12.73
CA ALA A 13 1.26 -3.82 -12.07
C ALA A 13 0.73 -4.55 -10.81
N ILE A 14 0.52 -5.87 -10.90
CA ILE A 14 0.12 -6.70 -9.77
C ILE A 14 1.20 -6.68 -8.67
N MET A 15 2.48 -6.86 -9.02
CA MET A 15 3.58 -6.84 -8.06
C MET A 15 3.70 -5.49 -7.35
N ILE A 16 3.55 -4.36 -8.08
CA ILE A 16 3.58 -3.03 -7.47
C ILE A 16 2.39 -2.83 -6.52
N SER A 17 1.20 -3.31 -6.86
CA SER A 17 0.05 -3.28 -5.95
C SER A 17 0.27 -4.13 -4.69
N CYS A 18 0.89 -5.31 -4.84
CA CYS A 18 1.27 -6.18 -3.72
C CYS A 18 2.28 -5.50 -2.79
N VAL A 19 3.32 -4.85 -3.33
CA VAL A 19 4.27 -4.04 -2.54
C VAL A 19 3.54 -2.97 -1.74
N GLY A 20 2.56 -2.30 -2.37
CA GLY A 20 1.76 -1.26 -1.72
C GLY A 20 0.92 -1.77 -0.55
N VAL A 21 0.36 -2.97 -0.63
CA VAL A 21 -0.59 -3.48 0.39
C VAL A 21 0.04 -4.45 1.39
N PHE A 22 1.28 -4.89 1.18
CA PHE A 22 1.95 -5.88 2.01
C PHE A 22 1.88 -5.56 3.51
N PHE A 23 2.18 -4.32 3.87
CA PHE A 23 2.25 -3.92 5.26
C PHE A 23 0.88 -3.99 5.97
N VAL A 24 -0.22 -3.80 5.23
CA VAL A 24 -1.58 -3.91 5.78
C VAL A 24 -1.85 -5.33 6.30
N PHE A 25 -1.41 -6.36 5.58
CA PHE A 25 -1.55 -7.75 6.02
C PHE A 25 -0.67 -8.09 7.23
N GLY A 26 0.47 -7.43 7.36
CA GLY A 26 1.36 -7.57 8.51
C GLY A 26 1.03 -6.69 9.71
N MET A 27 0.07 -5.77 9.58
CA MET A 27 -0.23 -4.76 10.58
C MET A 27 -0.53 -5.32 11.98
N PRO A 28 -1.32 -6.39 12.15
CA PRO A 28 -1.56 -6.97 13.49
C PRO A 28 -0.26 -7.42 14.18
N PHE A 29 0.67 -7.99 13.41
CA PHE A 29 1.96 -8.43 13.93
C PHE A 29 2.86 -7.25 14.29
N PHE A 30 2.85 -6.20 13.47
CA PHE A 30 3.58 -4.98 13.73
C PHE A 30 3.11 -4.29 15.02
N VAL A 31 1.79 -4.18 15.21
CA VAL A 31 1.18 -3.66 16.46
C VAL A 31 1.64 -4.49 17.67
N GLY A 32 1.56 -5.82 17.57
CA GLY A 32 2.03 -6.71 18.62
C GLY A 32 3.52 -6.49 18.96
N GLY A 33 4.36 -6.33 17.94
CA GLY A 33 5.79 -6.05 18.10
C GLY A 33 6.07 -4.72 18.78
N ILE A 34 5.35 -3.66 18.39
CA ILE A 34 5.46 -2.33 19.03
C ILE A 34 5.15 -2.42 20.53
N ILE A 35 4.12 -3.16 20.91
CA ILE A 35 3.75 -3.34 22.31
C ILE A 35 4.81 -4.15 23.07
N SER A 36 5.23 -5.29 22.51
CA SER A 36 6.10 -6.24 23.21
C SER A 36 7.56 -5.80 23.27
N GLU A 37 8.06 -5.06 22.28
CA GLU A 37 9.49 -4.72 22.18
C GLU A 37 9.78 -3.25 22.49
N LEU A 38 8.89 -2.33 22.11
CA LEU A 38 9.07 -0.90 22.39
C LEU A 38 8.37 -0.48 23.69
N GLY A 39 7.56 -1.35 24.29
CA GLY A 39 6.85 -1.07 25.55
C GLY A 39 5.72 -0.05 25.40
N PHE A 40 5.27 0.26 24.18
CA PHE A 40 4.18 1.19 23.95
C PHE A 40 2.84 0.59 24.39
N SER A 41 1.95 1.46 24.86
CA SER A 41 0.58 1.06 25.14
C SER A 41 -0.17 0.64 23.87
N GLN A 42 -1.23 -0.13 24.04
CA GLN A 42 -2.12 -0.52 22.93
C GLN A 42 -2.61 0.69 22.14
N SER A 43 -2.95 1.78 22.83
CA SER A 43 -3.42 3.02 22.19
C SER A 43 -2.34 3.66 21.31
N GLN A 44 -1.09 3.70 21.81
CA GLN A 44 0.05 4.22 21.05
C GLN A 44 0.36 3.35 19.84
N ALA A 45 0.39 2.04 19.98
CA ALA A 45 0.64 1.12 18.87
C ALA A 45 -0.47 1.21 17.79
N ASN A 46 -1.73 1.36 18.23
CA ASN A 46 -2.86 1.58 17.30
C ASN A 46 -2.74 2.94 16.58
N LEU A 47 -2.24 3.99 17.23
CA LEU A 47 -2.04 5.29 16.58
C LEU A 47 -0.95 5.22 15.51
N VAL A 48 0.16 4.51 15.76
CA VAL A 48 1.23 4.28 14.78
C VAL A 48 0.71 3.58 13.53
N SER A 49 -0.05 2.50 13.70
CA SER A 49 -0.62 1.75 12.59
C SER A 49 -1.72 2.51 11.87
N SER A 50 -2.58 3.23 12.60
CA SER A 50 -3.62 4.08 12.02
C SER A 50 -3.04 5.23 11.21
N ALA A 51 -1.91 5.80 11.62
CA ALA A 51 -1.22 6.85 10.87
C ALA A 51 -0.77 6.35 9.49
N GLU A 52 -0.24 5.14 9.41
CA GLU A 52 0.16 4.55 8.14
C GLU A 52 -1.03 4.29 7.21
N ILE A 53 -2.09 3.69 7.73
CA ILE A 53 -3.31 3.44 6.96
C ILE A 53 -3.95 4.76 6.50
N ALA A 54 -3.98 5.78 7.37
CA ALA A 54 -4.46 7.11 7.01
C ALA A 54 -3.62 7.74 5.89
N GLY A 55 -2.29 7.59 5.95
CA GLY A 55 -1.39 8.00 4.87
C GLY A 55 -1.71 7.31 3.56
N MET A 56 -1.90 5.98 3.57
CA MET A 56 -2.28 5.19 2.38
C MET A 56 -3.62 5.65 1.81
N ALA A 57 -4.62 5.85 2.66
CA ALA A 57 -5.94 6.31 2.25
C ALA A 57 -5.86 7.70 1.61
N LEU A 58 -5.14 8.63 2.23
CA LEU A 58 -4.92 9.97 1.70
C LEU A 58 -4.19 9.94 0.35
N SER A 59 -3.16 9.11 0.21
CA SER A 59 -2.46 8.90 -1.06
C SER A 59 -3.40 8.43 -2.17
N SER A 60 -4.28 7.47 -1.85
CA SER A 60 -5.25 6.92 -2.80
C SER A 60 -6.28 7.97 -3.22
N MET A 61 -6.75 8.81 -2.30
CA MET A 61 -7.64 9.94 -2.60
C MET A 61 -6.94 10.98 -3.49
N LEU A 62 -5.69 11.30 -3.19
CA LEU A 62 -4.90 12.26 -3.97
C LEU A 62 -4.41 11.67 -5.29
N GLY A 63 -4.49 10.36 -5.48
CA GLY A 63 -4.07 9.63 -6.68
C GLY A 63 -4.66 10.22 -7.97
N PHE A 64 -5.91 10.69 -7.90
CA PHE A 64 -6.58 11.36 -9.01
C PHE A 64 -5.78 12.54 -9.58
N PHE A 65 -5.06 13.28 -8.73
CA PHE A 65 -4.32 14.48 -9.15
C PHE A 65 -2.93 14.18 -9.70
N TRP A 66 -2.26 13.12 -9.24
CA TRP A 66 -0.85 12.88 -9.57
C TRP A 66 -0.63 11.72 -10.55
N ILE A 67 -1.50 10.68 -10.57
CA ILE A 67 -1.37 9.51 -11.46
C ILE A 67 -1.36 9.92 -12.94
N GLN A 68 -2.13 10.94 -13.30
CA GLN A 68 -2.23 11.43 -14.68
C GLN A 68 -1.09 12.40 -15.06
N LYS A 69 -0.43 13.02 -14.06
CA LYS A 69 0.52 14.11 -14.27
C LYS A 69 1.95 13.64 -14.44
N TYR A 70 2.32 12.55 -13.78
CA TYR A 70 3.71 12.12 -13.70
C TYR A 70 3.94 10.77 -14.37
N ARG A 71 5.19 10.51 -14.78
CA ARG A 71 5.59 9.22 -15.36
C ARG A 71 5.51 8.11 -14.30
N TRP A 72 4.79 7.05 -14.60
CA TRP A 72 4.47 5.98 -13.66
C TRP A 72 5.70 5.26 -13.11
N LYS A 73 6.72 5.04 -13.94
CA LYS A 73 7.98 4.44 -13.48
C LYS A 73 8.67 5.28 -12.43
N ASN A 74 8.74 6.60 -12.64
CA ASN A 74 9.38 7.51 -11.68
C ASN A 74 8.64 7.52 -10.34
N ILE A 75 7.30 7.51 -10.39
CA ILE A 75 6.46 7.45 -9.19
C ILE A 75 6.66 6.12 -8.46
N ALA A 76 6.73 4.99 -9.20
CA ALA A 76 6.96 3.68 -8.61
C ALA A 76 8.32 3.60 -7.90
N TYR A 77 9.39 4.08 -8.55
CA TYR A 77 10.71 4.15 -7.92
C TYR A 77 10.72 5.01 -6.67
N PHE A 78 10.09 6.18 -6.73
CA PHE A 78 9.94 7.07 -5.57
C PHE A 78 9.18 6.38 -4.44
N GLY A 79 8.01 5.80 -4.71
CA GLY A 79 7.20 5.11 -3.70
C GLY A 79 7.95 3.94 -3.05
N ILE A 80 8.61 3.10 -3.85
CA ILE A 80 9.41 1.99 -3.33
C ILE A 80 10.59 2.48 -2.49
N ALA A 81 11.27 3.53 -2.90
CA ALA A 81 12.36 4.12 -2.13
C ALA A 81 11.88 4.61 -0.75
N ILE A 82 10.72 5.27 -0.69
CA ILE A 82 10.09 5.69 0.58
C ILE A 82 9.71 4.49 1.44
N ILE A 83 9.19 3.40 0.86
CA ILE A 83 8.89 2.16 1.61
C ILE A 83 10.17 1.60 2.23
N ILE A 84 11.26 1.49 1.47
CA ILE A 84 12.53 0.96 1.95
C ILE A 84 13.09 1.84 3.06
N ILE A 85 13.16 3.15 2.84
CA ILE A 85 13.71 4.11 3.82
C ILE A 85 12.86 4.13 5.08
N GLY A 86 11.54 4.24 4.97
CA GLY A 86 10.62 4.32 6.11
C GLY A 86 10.64 3.05 6.96
N ASN A 87 10.68 1.88 6.32
CA ASN A 87 10.82 0.61 7.04
C ASN A 87 12.21 0.47 7.68
N PHE A 88 13.27 0.86 6.98
CA PHE A 88 14.62 0.87 7.54
C PHE A 88 14.73 1.79 8.77
N LEU A 89 14.23 3.02 8.68
CA LEU A 89 14.20 3.95 9.83
C LEU A 89 13.38 3.38 11.00
N SER A 90 12.28 2.70 10.72
CA SER A 90 11.46 2.05 11.75
C SER A 90 12.17 0.85 12.41
N SER A 91 13.14 0.23 11.73
CA SER A 91 13.91 -0.91 12.25
C SER A 91 15.09 -0.51 13.13
N ILE A 92 15.79 0.57 12.75
CA ILE A 92 17.02 0.99 13.45
C ILE A 92 16.78 2.05 14.54
N GLY A 93 15.60 2.69 14.53
CA GLY A 93 15.26 3.72 15.51
C GLY A 93 15.06 3.13 16.89
N SER A 94 15.73 3.72 17.90
CA SER A 94 15.40 3.45 19.29
C SER A 94 14.23 4.36 19.67
N PHE A 95 13.02 3.83 19.58
CA PHE A 95 11.80 4.58 19.88
C PHE A 95 11.41 4.40 21.35
N ASP A 96 11.31 5.51 22.07
CA ASP A 96 10.80 5.63 23.43
C ASP A 96 9.58 6.56 23.47
N GLU A 97 9.08 6.88 24.64
CA GLU A 97 7.94 7.80 24.81
C GLU A 97 8.21 9.19 24.21
N ASN A 98 9.46 9.68 24.22
CA ASN A 98 9.82 11.01 23.70
C ASN A 98 9.89 11.01 22.16
N SER A 99 10.26 9.88 21.57
CA SER A 99 10.38 9.71 20.12
C SER A 99 9.15 9.05 19.47
N PHE A 100 8.11 8.76 20.25
CA PHE A 100 6.87 8.15 19.78
C PHE A 100 6.26 8.88 18.57
N LEU A 101 6.12 10.21 18.65
CA LEU A 101 5.56 11.01 17.56
C LEU A 101 6.42 10.95 16.30
N LEU A 102 7.73 10.75 16.42
CA LEU A 102 8.61 10.54 15.27
C LEU A 102 8.28 9.23 14.56
N LEU A 103 8.03 8.14 15.30
CA LEU A 103 7.59 6.87 14.70
C LEU A 103 6.23 7.03 13.98
N VAL A 104 5.28 7.72 14.61
CA VAL A 104 3.98 8.04 13.98
C VAL A 104 4.18 8.80 12.67
N ALA A 105 5.05 9.83 12.66
CA ALA A 105 5.33 10.60 11.46
C ALA A 105 6.01 9.77 10.37
N ILE A 106 7.00 8.93 10.72
CA ILE A 106 7.67 8.02 9.79
C ILE A 106 6.64 7.09 9.14
N ARG A 107 5.76 6.47 9.94
CA ARG A 107 4.74 5.55 9.42
C ARG A 107 3.71 6.26 8.53
N PHE A 108 3.26 7.45 8.93
CA PHE A 108 2.36 8.25 8.10
C PHE A 108 2.98 8.61 6.74
N ILE A 109 4.25 9.07 6.74
CA ILE A 109 4.97 9.40 5.50
C ILE A 109 5.17 8.16 4.63
N THR A 110 5.52 7.02 5.25
CA THR A 110 5.70 5.74 4.54
C THR A 110 4.37 5.28 3.94
N GLY A 111 3.27 5.41 4.66
CA GLY A 111 1.92 5.14 4.15
C GLY A 111 1.56 6.08 3.00
N LEU A 112 1.76 7.39 3.17
CA LEU A 112 1.33 8.41 2.20
C LEU A 112 2.12 8.35 0.90
N PHE A 113 3.44 8.39 0.97
CA PHE A 113 4.31 8.50 -0.20
C PHE A 113 4.93 7.17 -0.66
N GLY A 114 4.81 6.12 0.14
CA GLY A 114 5.31 4.79 -0.17
C GLY A 114 4.19 3.83 -0.54
N HIS A 115 3.59 3.20 0.47
CA HIS A 115 2.60 2.14 0.30
C HIS A 115 1.37 2.60 -0.50
N GLY A 116 0.80 3.76 -0.17
CA GLY A 116 -0.37 4.29 -0.85
C GLY A 116 -0.09 4.65 -2.32
N VAL A 117 1.09 5.20 -2.61
CA VAL A 117 1.52 5.50 -3.98
C VAL A 117 1.66 4.21 -4.80
N CYS A 118 2.36 3.20 -4.28
CA CYS A 118 2.55 1.93 -4.99
C CYS A 118 1.21 1.21 -5.22
N PHE A 119 0.35 1.16 -4.20
CA PHE A 119 -0.97 0.54 -4.33
C PHE A 119 -1.83 1.23 -5.39
N SER A 120 -2.00 2.55 -5.29
CA SER A 120 -2.82 3.34 -6.22
C SER A 120 -2.29 3.25 -7.66
N LEU A 121 -0.97 3.27 -7.82
CA LEU A 121 -0.34 3.14 -9.13
C LEU A 121 -0.57 1.74 -9.74
N GLY A 122 -0.40 0.68 -8.95
CA GLY A 122 -0.67 -0.69 -9.39
C GLY A 122 -2.12 -0.88 -9.83
N VAL A 123 -3.07 -0.38 -9.02
CA VAL A 123 -4.50 -0.38 -9.35
C VAL A 123 -4.79 0.39 -10.64
N ALA A 124 -4.21 1.59 -10.80
CA ALA A 124 -4.38 2.40 -12.01
C ALA A 124 -3.80 1.71 -13.25
N ALA A 125 -2.65 1.03 -13.11
CA ALA A 125 -2.03 0.30 -14.21
C ALA A 125 -2.87 -0.92 -14.63
N ILE A 126 -3.43 -1.66 -13.68
CA ILE A 126 -4.35 -2.78 -13.95
C ILE A 126 -5.61 -2.28 -14.66
N GLY A 127 -6.18 -1.17 -14.22
CA GLY A 127 -7.40 -0.59 -14.80
C GLY A 127 -7.24 -0.15 -16.26
N ARG A 128 -6.01 -0.01 -16.77
CA ARG A 128 -5.71 0.35 -18.17
C ARG A 128 -5.36 -0.84 -19.06
N THR A 129 -5.42 -2.06 -18.54
CA THR A 129 -5.20 -3.28 -19.33
C THR A 129 -6.43 -3.60 -20.21
N ASN A 130 -6.26 -4.47 -21.21
CA ASN A 130 -7.38 -4.85 -22.11
C ASN A 130 -8.47 -5.65 -21.39
N ASN A 131 -8.11 -6.39 -20.33
CA ASN A 131 -9.04 -7.19 -19.53
C ASN A 131 -8.93 -6.79 -18.05
N PRO A 132 -9.34 -5.57 -17.67
CA PRO A 132 -9.14 -5.05 -16.33
C PRO A 132 -9.81 -5.92 -15.26
N ASP A 133 -11.03 -6.39 -15.48
CA ASP A 133 -11.77 -7.22 -14.51
C ASP A 133 -11.02 -8.51 -14.17
N GLN A 134 -10.51 -9.20 -15.18
CA GLN A 134 -9.73 -10.42 -14.99
C GLN A 134 -8.39 -10.12 -14.29
N ASN A 135 -7.72 -9.05 -14.68
CA ASN A 135 -6.44 -8.67 -14.11
C ASN A 135 -6.59 -8.15 -12.66
N PHE A 136 -7.70 -7.52 -12.33
CA PHE A 136 -8.06 -7.22 -10.93
C PHE A 136 -8.30 -8.49 -10.13
N ALA A 137 -8.99 -9.49 -10.68
CA ALA A 137 -9.18 -10.77 -10.00
C ALA A 137 -7.83 -11.45 -9.71
N TYR A 138 -6.89 -11.43 -10.66
CA TYR A 138 -5.53 -11.94 -10.43
C TYR A 138 -4.77 -11.13 -9.37
N SER A 139 -4.93 -9.81 -9.35
CA SER A 139 -4.31 -8.94 -8.34
C SER A 139 -4.83 -9.27 -6.94
N VAL A 140 -6.14 -9.41 -6.79
CA VAL A 140 -6.75 -9.78 -5.50
C VAL A 140 -6.28 -11.17 -5.07
N ALA A 141 -6.24 -12.15 -5.98
CA ALA A 141 -5.73 -13.50 -5.68
C ALA A 141 -4.27 -13.46 -5.21
N ALA A 142 -3.41 -12.69 -5.89
CA ALA A 142 -2.01 -12.53 -5.50
C ALA A 142 -1.88 -11.87 -4.12
N GLN A 143 -2.67 -10.85 -3.83
CA GLN A 143 -2.70 -10.19 -2.52
C GLN A 143 -3.17 -11.14 -1.41
N VAL A 144 -4.19 -11.95 -1.65
CA VAL A 144 -4.68 -12.95 -0.68
C VAL A 144 -3.61 -14.01 -0.41
N ILE A 145 -2.95 -14.53 -1.45
CA ILE A 145 -1.84 -15.47 -1.30
C ILE A 145 -0.72 -14.85 -0.47
N MET A 146 -0.32 -13.62 -0.81
CA MET A 146 0.71 -12.88 -0.07
C MET A 146 0.30 -12.65 1.38
N GLY A 147 -0.95 -12.25 1.64
CA GLY A 147 -1.49 -12.07 2.98
C GLY A 147 -1.48 -13.37 3.79
N SER A 148 -1.84 -14.49 3.17
CA SER A 148 -1.79 -15.82 3.81
C SER A 148 -0.34 -16.23 4.14
N MET A 149 0.60 -15.99 3.23
CA MET A 149 2.03 -16.22 3.50
C MET A 149 2.55 -15.33 4.63
N THR A 150 2.14 -14.06 4.64
CA THR A 150 2.48 -13.12 5.71
C THR A 150 1.95 -13.62 7.06
N ALA A 151 0.70 -14.06 7.13
CA ALA A 151 0.08 -14.56 8.34
C ALA A 151 0.76 -15.84 8.88
N LEU A 152 1.34 -16.66 8.02
CA LEU A 152 2.05 -17.88 8.41
C LEU A 152 3.53 -17.62 8.77
N LEU A 153 4.22 -16.82 7.97
CA LEU A 153 5.68 -16.69 8.06
C LEU A 153 6.14 -15.57 9.00
N VAL A 154 5.40 -14.44 9.05
CA VAL A 154 5.80 -13.29 9.86
C VAL A 154 5.81 -13.63 11.35
N PRO A 155 4.80 -14.29 11.95
CA PRO A 155 4.88 -14.67 13.36
C PRO A 155 6.13 -15.51 13.68
N ILE A 156 6.46 -16.49 12.82
CA ILE A 156 7.66 -17.33 12.98
C ILE A 156 8.94 -16.48 12.91
N ALA A 157 9.02 -15.55 11.97
CA ALA A 157 10.17 -14.64 11.86
C ALA A 157 10.27 -13.72 13.08
N MET A 158 9.16 -13.22 13.58
CA MET A 158 9.13 -12.34 14.75
C MET A 158 9.53 -13.02 16.04
N THR A 159 9.25 -14.31 16.23
CA THR A 159 9.77 -15.05 17.41
C THR A 159 11.29 -15.04 17.47
N LYS A 160 11.98 -14.90 16.34
CA LYS A 160 13.44 -14.94 16.24
C LYS A 160 14.08 -13.58 16.10
N TYR A 161 13.43 -12.67 15.40
CA TYR A 161 13.99 -11.37 14.99
C TYR A 161 13.18 -10.17 15.47
N GLY A 162 12.17 -10.39 16.32
CA GLY A 162 11.30 -9.33 16.82
C GLY A 162 10.60 -8.57 15.68
N ILE A 163 10.38 -7.27 15.87
CA ILE A 163 9.77 -6.39 14.86
C ILE A 163 10.49 -6.48 13.50
N SER A 164 11.81 -6.69 13.51
CA SER A 164 12.57 -6.86 12.28
C SER A 164 12.11 -8.05 11.45
N GLY A 165 11.51 -9.08 12.07
CA GLY A 165 10.89 -10.22 11.38
C GLY A 165 9.71 -9.84 10.48
N MET A 166 9.09 -8.68 10.70
CA MET A 166 8.08 -8.09 9.81
C MET A 166 8.70 -7.09 8.82
N ILE A 167 9.65 -6.27 9.28
CA ILE A 167 10.22 -5.18 8.49
C ILE A 167 11.14 -5.69 7.38
N ILE A 168 11.98 -6.70 7.65
CA ILE A 168 12.90 -7.25 6.66
C ILE A 168 12.17 -7.82 5.43
N PRO A 169 11.12 -8.66 5.57
CA PRO A 169 10.32 -9.10 4.43
C PRO A 169 9.67 -7.95 3.65
N ALA A 170 9.22 -6.88 4.34
CA ALA A 170 8.65 -5.70 3.69
C ALA A 170 9.69 -5.00 2.79
N ILE A 171 10.91 -4.79 3.30
CA ILE A 171 12.03 -4.22 2.52
C ILE A 171 12.42 -5.16 1.37
N GLY A 172 12.47 -6.47 1.63
CA GLY A 172 12.79 -7.47 0.62
C GLY A 172 11.79 -7.46 -0.54
N LEU A 173 10.50 -7.46 -0.24
CA LEU A 173 9.44 -7.38 -1.26
C LEU A 173 9.50 -6.06 -2.03
N ALA A 174 9.72 -4.94 -1.35
CA ALA A 174 9.88 -3.63 -1.98
C ALA A 174 11.10 -3.63 -2.93
N THR A 175 12.23 -4.21 -2.50
CA THR A 175 13.44 -4.34 -3.32
C THR A 175 13.20 -5.22 -4.56
N ILE A 176 12.49 -6.34 -4.41
CA ILE A 176 12.05 -7.17 -5.54
C ILE A 176 11.15 -6.35 -6.48
N GLY A 177 10.26 -5.53 -5.92
CA GLY A 177 9.40 -4.63 -6.68
C GLY A 177 10.16 -3.73 -7.66
N LEU A 178 11.37 -3.26 -7.30
CA LEU A 178 12.22 -2.42 -8.18
C LEU A 178 12.49 -3.08 -9.54
N PHE A 179 12.69 -4.40 -9.58
CA PHE A 179 12.95 -5.12 -10.83
C PHE A 179 11.75 -5.10 -11.77
N PHE A 180 10.54 -5.01 -11.22
CA PHE A 180 9.31 -4.99 -12.02
C PHE A 180 8.92 -3.59 -12.51
N VAL A 181 9.44 -2.53 -11.89
CA VAL A 181 9.15 -1.14 -12.32
C VAL A 181 9.53 -0.90 -13.78
N THR A 182 10.62 -1.52 -14.26
CA THR A 182 11.06 -1.38 -15.66
C THR A 182 10.01 -1.89 -16.65
N ASN A 183 9.22 -2.88 -16.27
CA ASN A 183 8.17 -3.48 -17.08
C ASN A 183 6.79 -2.82 -16.89
N LEU A 184 6.68 -1.84 -15.98
CA LEU A 184 5.44 -1.10 -15.80
C LEU A 184 5.15 -0.26 -17.04
N SER A 185 3.91 -0.32 -17.53
CA SER A 185 3.50 0.51 -18.66
C SER A 185 3.57 2.00 -18.29
N GLU A 186 4.01 2.82 -19.24
CA GLU A 186 3.94 4.28 -19.06
C GLU A 186 2.49 4.72 -19.24
N GLY A 187 1.92 5.37 -18.24
CA GLY A 187 0.62 6.00 -18.35
C GLY A 187 0.69 7.13 -19.40
N ASN A 188 -0.03 6.99 -20.49
CA ASN A 188 -0.01 8.00 -21.55
C ASN A 188 -0.91 9.17 -21.14
N GLN A 189 -0.36 10.39 -21.15
CA GLN A 189 -1.10 11.62 -20.84
C GLN A 189 -2.18 11.95 -21.89
N GLN A 190 -2.18 11.28 -23.04
CA GLN A 190 -3.06 11.61 -24.17
C GLN A 190 -4.49 11.05 -24.06
N ASP A 191 -4.74 10.04 -23.23
CA ASP A 191 -6.06 9.42 -23.13
C ASP A 191 -7.06 10.20 -22.25
N VAL A 192 -6.60 11.23 -21.53
CA VAL A 192 -7.43 12.05 -20.66
C VAL A 192 -8.37 12.97 -21.44
N ASN A 193 -8.03 13.31 -22.67
CA ASN A 193 -8.83 14.22 -23.52
C ASN A 193 -10.00 13.52 -24.24
N ALA A 194 -10.12 12.21 -24.14
CA ALA A 194 -11.15 11.44 -24.83
C ALA A 194 -12.41 11.15 -23.99
N SER A 195 -12.37 11.39 -22.67
CA SER A 195 -13.53 11.20 -21.79
C SER A 195 -14.35 12.48 -21.70
N ASN A 196 -15.61 12.39 -22.07
CA ASN A 196 -16.60 13.49 -21.98
C ASN A 196 -16.70 13.99 -20.53
N PRO A 197 -16.47 15.29 -20.24
CA PRO A 197 -16.46 15.81 -18.86
C PRO A 197 -17.79 15.62 -18.12
N ASN A 198 -18.89 15.38 -18.81
CA ASN A 198 -20.22 15.25 -18.22
C ASN A 198 -20.57 13.84 -17.70
N GLU A 199 -19.83 12.80 -18.07
CA GLU A 199 -20.07 11.44 -17.54
C GLU A 199 -19.25 11.16 -16.27
N SER A 200 -18.12 11.81 -16.08
CA SER A 200 -17.18 11.49 -15.01
C SER A 200 -17.67 11.90 -13.60
N SER A 201 -18.51 12.92 -13.45
CA SER A 201 -18.87 13.43 -12.11
C SER A 201 -19.87 12.54 -11.36
N LYS A 202 -20.74 11.81 -12.06
CA LYS A 202 -21.74 10.90 -11.42
C LYS A 202 -21.14 9.54 -11.03
N ILE A 203 -20.10 9.11 -11.75
CA ILE A 203 -19.44 7.81 -11.52
C ILE A 203 -18.52 7.85 -10.29
N VAL A 204 -18.00 9.01 -9.92
CA VAL A 204 -17.07 9.15 -8.79
C VAL A 204 -17.78 9.15 -7.42
N LEU A 205 -19.02 9.62 -7.34
CA LEU A 205 -19.73 9.74 -6.07
C LEU A 205 -20.12 8.38 -5.47
N LEU A 206 -20.52 7.42 -6.31
CA LEU A 206 -20.96 6.11 -5.85
C LEU A 206 -19.83 5.27 -5.20
N PRO A 207 -18.61 5.17 -5.79
CA PRO A 207 -17.46 4.55 -5.14
C PRO A 207 -17.04 5.24 -3.83
N ILE A 208 -17.13 6.58 -3.77
CA ILE A 208 -16.79 7.33 -2.54
C ILE A 208 -17.78 7.00 -1.43
N ILE A 209 -19.07 6.95 -1.72
CA ILE A 209 -20.11 6.54 -0.77
C ILE A 209 -19.89 5.09 -0.33
N GLY A 210 -19.59 4.18 -1.26
CA GLY A 210 -19.26 2.79 -0.95
C GLY A 210 -18.04 2.66 -0.03
N LEU A 211 -16.99 3.43 -0.29
CA LEU A 211 -15.79 3.46 0.53
C LEU A 211 -16.08 3.98 1.95
N LEU A 212 -16.87 5.05 2.08
CA LEU A 212 -17.29 5.59 3.37
C LEU A 212 -18.12 4.58 4.16
N ILE A 213 -19.04 3.87 3.51
CA ILE A 213 -19.82 2.80 4.14
C ILE A 213 -18.91 1.66 4.62
N MET A 214 -17.94 1.23 3.82
CA MET A 214 -16.97 0.20 4.21
C MET A 214 -16.11 0.63 5.40
N ILE A 215 -15.66 1.89 5.44
CA ILE A 215 -14.87 2.43 6.56
C ILE A 215 -15.71 2.44 7.84
N ILE A 216 -16.96 2.88 7.77
CA ILE A 216 -17.88 2.92 8.92
C ILE A 216 -18.14 1.48 9.39
N TRP A 217 -18.37 0.55 8.48
CA TRP A 217 -18.64 -0.84 8.81
C TRP A 217 -17.44 -1.55 9.42
N ALA A 218 -16.26 -1.34 8.88
CA ALA A 218 -15.00 -1.88 9.41
C ALA A 218 -14.74 -1.39 10.85
N ASN A 219 -14.92 -0.10 11.12
CA ASN A 219 -14.78 0.45 12.47
C ASN A 219 -15.86 -0.10 13.43
N GLY A 220 -17.10 -0.30 12.96
CA GLY A 220 -18.17 -0.91 13.75
C GLY A 220 -17.87 -2.38 14.12
N CYS A 221 -17.28 -3.16 13.22
CA CYS A 221 -16.88 -4.53 13.53
C CYS A 221 -15.75 -4.59 14.58
N TRP A 222 -14.77 -3.67 14.54
CA TRP A 222 -13.71 -3.62 15.53
C TRP A 222 -14.21 -3.32 16.95
N SER A 223 -15.23 -2.46 17.08
CA SER A 223 -15.80 -2.12 18.40
C SER A 223 -16.61 -3.25 19.04
N ILE A 224 -16.96 -4.31 18.30
CA ILE A 224 -17.68 -5.48 18.83
C ILE A 224 -16.70 -6.51 19.43
N PHE A 225 -15.41 -6.46 19.06
CA PHE A 225 -14.38 -7.41 19.50
C PHE A 225 -13.43 -6.84 20.58
N GLN A 226 -13.72 -5.66 21.11
CA GLN A 226 -13.08 -5.07 22.30
C GLN A 226 -13.99 -5.19 23.53
#